data_3ba19cfc46e53266cd7cfa7d5240ded6
#
_entry.id   3ba19cfc46e53266cd7cfa7d5240ded6
#
_cell.length_a   1.000
_cell.length_b   1.000
_cell.length_c   1.000
_cell.angle_alpha   90.00
_cell.angle_beta   90.00
_cell.angle_gamma   90.00
#
_symmetry.space_group_name_H-M   'P 1'
#
loop_
_entity.id
_entity.type
_entity.pdbx_description
1 polymer ?
#
loop_
_entity_poly.entity_id
_entity_poly.type
_entity_poly.pdbx_seq_one_letter_code
_entity_poly.pdbx_strand_id
1 'polypeptide(L)'
;MKRHLLFLALMGVAPLSQAASDEAINTAWVVTASALVFFMQAGFALLESGMSRAKNAVNVMMKNFMDGAVGSLVFWLVGFGLMFGSNLTGWIGQSHFAPDSGAPWDFTFLLFQMMFAATAATIASGAMAERTRYGAYL
;
A
#
# COMPACT_ATOMS: atom_id res chain seq x y z
N MET A 1 -11.44 51.74 0.61
CA MET A 1 -12.27 50.53 0.70
C MET A 1 -11.83 49.42 -0.27
N LYS A 2 -11.69 49.64 -1.57
CA LYS A 2 -11.29 48.62 -2.56
C LYS A 2 -9.91 48.01 -2.32
N ARG A 3 -8.94 48.74 -1.84
CA ARG A 3 -7.55 48.26 -1.57
C ARG A 3 -7.47 47.28 -0.40
N HIS A 4 -8.30 47.44 0.64
CA HIS A 4 -8.33 46.53 1.79
C HIS A 4 -9.03 45.22 1.46
N LEU A 5 -10.05 45.24 0.59
CA LEU A 5 -10.72 44.03 0.07
C LEU A 5 -9.80 43.19 -0.79
N LEU A 6 -8.95 43.85 -1.62
CA LEU A 6 -7.98 43.13 -2.44
C LEU A 6 -6.88 42.47 -1.58
N PHE A 7 -6.45 43.13 -0.51
CA PHE A 7 -5.43 42.61 0.42
C PHE A 7 -5.98 41.43 1.23
N LEU A 8 -7.24 41.51 1.69
CA LEU A 8 -7.92 40.38 2.36
C LEU A 8 -8.14 39.19 1.42
N ALA A 9 -8.47 39.42 0.16
CA ALA A 9 -8.62 38.36 -0.84
C ALA A 9 -7.29 37.67 -1.14
N LEU A 10 -6.19 38.41 -1.26
CA LEU A 10 -4.84 37.88 -1.46
C LEU A 10 -4.34 37.08 -0.23
N MET A 11 -4.64 37.53 0.98
CA MET A 11 -4.29 36.82 2.21
C MET A 11 -5.10 35.52 2.39
N GLY A 12 -6.32 35.45 1.84
CA GLY A 12 -7.15 34.23 1.89
C GLY A 12 -6.72 33.18 0.85
N VAL A 13 -6.12 33.59 -0.27
CA VAL A 13 -5.70 32.65 -1.34
C VAL A 13 -4.32 32.03 -1.06
N ALA A 14 -3.42 32.79 -0.43
CA ALA A 14 -2.07 32.30 -0.13
C ALA A 14 -2.05 31.01 0.74
N PRO A 15 -2.78 30.90 1.85
CA PRO A 15 -2.79 29.68 2.65
C PRO A 15 -3.43 28.47 1.92
N LEU A 16 -4.40 28.70 1.04
CA LEU A 16 -5.02 27.64 0.23
C LEU A 16 -4.06 27.10 -0.82
N SER A 17 -3.28 27.96 -1.48
CA SER A 17 -2.27 27.53 -2.45
C SER A 17 -1.11 26.78 -1.78
N GLN A 18 -0.71 27.19 -0.59
CA GLN A 18 0.32 26.51 0.20
C GLN A 18 -0.14 25.11 0.62
N ALA A 19 -1.35 24.99 1.17
CA ALA A 19 -1.90 23.70 1.57
C ALA A 19 -2.02 22.72 0.39
N ALA A 20 -2.46 23.20 -0.78
CA ALA A 20 -2.53 22.37 -1.99
C ALA A 20 -1.15 21.93 -2.49
N SER A 21 -0.12 22.78 -2.36
CA SER A 21 1.26 22.41 -2.71
C SER A 21 1.85 21.39 -1.74
N ASP A 22 1.57 21.53 -0.45
CA ASP A 22 2.03 20.60 0.58
C ASP A 22 1.39 19.20 0.42
N GLU A 23 0.11 19.13 0.08
CA GLU A 23 -0.57 17.87 -0.22
C GLU A 23 0.01 17.19 -1.47
N ALA A 24 0.30 17.94 -2.52
CA ALA A 24 0.91 17.40 -3.73
C ALA A 24 2.33 16.87 -3.47
N ILE A 25 3.12 17.55 -2.66
CA ILE A 25 4.46 17.12 -2.26
C ILE A 25 4.38 15.84 -1.42
N ASN A 26 3.48 15.79 -0.44
CA ASN A 26 3.27 14.60 0.39
C ASN A 26 2.82 13.40 -0.45
N THR A 27 1.91 13.62 -1.39
CA THR A 27 1.44 12.57 -2.32
C THR A 27 2.60 12.05 -3.17
N ALA A 28 3.40 12.92 -3.78
CA ALA A 28 4.56 12.54 -4.58
C ALA A 28 5.60 11.75 -3.75
N TRP A 29 5.84 12.18 -2.52
CA TRP A 29 6.73 11.48 -1.59
C TRP A 29 6.23 10.07 -1.26
N VAL A 30 4.96 9.93 -0.90
CA VAL A 30 4.38 8.63 -0.53
C VAL A 30 4.27 7.69 -1.74
N VAL A 31 3.97 8.20 -2.94
CA VAL A 31 4.01 7.38 -4.17
C VAL A 31 5.43 6.87 -4.44
N THR A 32 6.44 7.73 -4.29
CA THR A 32 7.84 7.33 -4.45
C THR A 32 8.23 6.27 -3.41
N ALA A 33 7.83 6.46 -2.15
CA ALA A 33 8.05 5.49 -1.09
C ALA A 33 7.34 4.15 -1.38
N SER A 34 6.11 4.19 -1.91
CA SER A 34 5.37 2.99 -2.33
C SER A 34 6.10 2.20 -3.41
N ALA A 35 6.69 2.90 -4.39
CA ALA A 35 7.51 2.26 -5.42
C ALA A 35 8.75 1.59 -4.82
N LEU A 36 9.43 2.23 -3.86
CA LEU A 36 10.57 1.63 -3.17
C LEU A 36 10.17 0.40 -2.34
N VAL A 37 9.03 0.44 -1.65
CA VAL A 37 8.49 -0.72 -0.92
C VAL A 37 8.12 -1.84 -1.88
N PHE A 38 7.59 -1.53 -3.06
CA PHE A 38 7.32 -2.55 -4.09
C PHE A 38 8.60 -3.28 -4.53
N PHE A 39 9.74 -2.60 -4.62
CA PHE A 39 11.03 -3.26 -4.89
C PHE A 39 11.47 -4.22 -3.79
N MET A 40 10.97 -4.08 -2.56
CA MET A 40 11.21 -5.07 -1.50
C MET A 40 10.66 -6.44 -1.87
N GLN A 41 9.59 -6.53 -2.65
CA GLN A 41 9.03 -7.80 -3.14
C GLN A 41 10.07 -8.58 -3.97
N ALA A 42 10.77 -7.89 -4.87
CA ALA A 42 11.87 -8.48 -5.64
C ALA A 42 13.05 -8.88 -4.72
N GLY A 43 13.38 -8.04 -3.74
CA GLY A 43 14.41 -8.32 -2.75
C GLY A 43 14.13 -9.58 -1.94
N PHE A 44 12.90 -9.75 -1.44
CA PHE A 44 12.48 -10.96 -0.72
C PHE A 44 12.48 -12.20 -1.63
N ALA A 45 12.01 -12.07 -2.87
CA ALA A 45 12.04 -13.17 -3.82
C ALA A 45 13.48 -13.69 -4.05
N LEU A 46 14.45 -12.78 -4.21
CA LEU A 46 15.87 -13.13 -4.35
C LEU A 46 16.45 -13.72 -3.05
N LEU A 47 16.16 -13.10 -1.90
CA LEU A 47 16.63 -13.57 -0.60
C LEU A 47 16.14 -14.99 -0.30
N GLU A 48 14.84 -15.21 -0.39
CA GLU A 48 14.22 -16.49 -0.08
C GLU A 48 14.65 -17.59 -1.07
N SER A 49 14.74 -17.27 -2.37
CA SER A 49 15.22 -18.22 -3.36
C SER A 49 16.69 -18.58 -3.17
N GLY A 50 17.51 -17.61 -2.75
CA GLY A 50 18.94 -17.83 -2.45
C GLY A 50 19.17 -18.67 -1.19
N MET A 51 18.26 -18.62 -0.20
CA MET A 51 18.33 -19.41 1.03
C MET A 51 17.66 -20.79 0.91
N SER A 52 16.90 -21.03 -0.16
CA SER A 52 16.24 -22.30 -0.42
C SER A 52 17.12 -23.24 -1.25
N ARG A 53 16.81 -24.55 -1.19
CA ARG A 53 17.49 -25.53 -2.05
C ARG A 53 17.19 -25.24 -3.51
N ALA A 54 18.18 -25.39 -4.40
CA ALA A 54 18.09 -25.06 -5.82
C ALA A 54 16.83 -25.66 -6.51
N LYS A 55 16.44 -26.89 -6.14
CA LYS A 55 15.24 -27.56 -6.68
C LYS A 55 13.92 -26.87 -6.28
N ASN A 56 13.91 -26.06 -5.22
CA ASN A 56 12.73 -25.39 -4.70
C ASN A 56 12.73 -23.89 -5.02
N ALA A 57 13.81 -23.34 -5.56
CA ALA A 57 13.96 -21.90 -5.83
C ALA A 57 12.81 -21.34 -6.69
N VAL A 58 12.44 -22.05 -7.76
CA VAL A 58 11.33 -21.63 -8.64
C VAL A 58 9.99 -21.60 -7.88
N ASN A 59 9.73 -22.59 -7.04
CA ASN A 59 8.50 -22.63 -6.23
C ASN A 59 8.44 -21.45 -5.25
N VAL A 60 9.54 -21.12 -4.61
CA VAL A 60 9.66 -19.97 -3.70
C VAL A 60 9.45 -18.66 -4.45
N MET A 61 10.10 -18.48 -5.62
CA MET A 61 9.88 -17.27 -6.44
C MET A 61 8.43 -17.12 -6.89
N MET A 62 7.76 -18.22 -7.28
CA MET A 62 6.33 -18.17 -7.65
C MET A 62 5.43 -17.79 -6.47
N LYS A 63 5.70 -18.26 -5.25
CA LYS A 63 4.97 -17.83 -4.06
C LYS A 63 5.11 -16.32 -3.85
N ASN A 64 6.33 -15.80 -3.87
CA ASN A 64 6.59 -14.36 -3.75
C ASN A 64 5.88 -13.52 -4.83
N PHE A 65 5.84 -14.00 -6.07
CA PHE A 65 5.10 -13.32 -7.12
C PHE A 65 3.58 -13.28 -6.83
N MET A 66 3.03 -14.40 -6.35
CA MET A 66 1.61 -14.49 -6.00
C MET A 66 1.27 -13.66 -4.75
N ASP A 67 2.17 -13.53 -3.78
CA ASP A 67 2.00 -12.62 -2.65
C ASP A 67 1.80 -11.19 -3.11
N GLY A 68 2.60 -10.75 -4.08
CA GLY A 68 2.41 -9.44 -4.69
C GLY A 68 1.10 -9.30 -5.46
N ALA A 69 0.72 -10.29 -6.27
CA ALA A 69 -0.44 -10.22 -7.13
C ALA A 69 -1.75 -10.47 -6.37
N VAL A 70 -1.87 -11.63 -5.73
CA VAL A 70 -3.10 -12.04 -5.03
C VAL A 70 -3.26 -11.28 -3.73
N GLY A 71 -2.17 -11.10 -2.97
CA GLY A 71 -2.17 -10.34 -1.72
C GLY A 71 -2.63 -8.91 -1.91
N SER A 72 -2.14 -8.22 -2.95
CA SER A 72 -2.59 -6.87 -3.30
C SER A 72 -4.08 -6.82 -3.65
N LEU A 73 -4.57 -7.79 -4.41
CA LEU A 73 -5.97 -7.88 -4.83
C LEU A 73 -6.90 -8.11 -3.62
N VAL A 74 -6.55 -9.06 -2.76
CA VAL A 74 -7.32 -9.37 -1.54
C VAL A 74 -7.29 -8.20 -0.57
N PHE A 75 -6.14 -7.52 -0.45
CA PHE A 75 -6.02 -6.34 0.38
C PHE A 75 -6.91 -5.20 -0.11
N TRP A 76 -6.93 -4.94 -1.43
CA TRP A 76 -7.83 -3.95 -2.03
C TRP A 76 -9.31 -4.31 -1.80
N LEU A 77 -9.70 -5.57 -2.02
CA LEU A 77 -11.10 -6.00 -1.90
C LEU A 77 -11.61 -5.92 -0.46
N VAL A 78 -10.84 -6.43 0.47
CA VAL A 78 -11.31 -6.68 1.86
C VAL A 78 -10.36 -6.11 2.90
N GLY A 79 -9.05 -6.27 2.74
CA GLY A 79 -8.05 -5.95 3.76
C GLY A 79 -8.05 -4.48 4.15
N PHE A 80 -8.15 -3.58 3.18
CA PHE A 80 -8.17 -2.15 3.41
C PHE A 80 -9.39 -1.72 4.24
N GLY A 81 -10.56 -2.23 3.90
CA GLY A 81 -11.80 -1.95 4.64
C GLY A 81 -11.76 -2.46 6.09
N LEU A 82 -11.17 -3.63 6.30
CA LEU A 82 -11.03 -4.19 7.66
C LEU A 82 -10.05 -3.40 8.52
N MET A 83 -8.95 -2.89 7.94
CA MET A 83 -7.91 -2.16 8.67
C MET A 83 -8.23 -0.68 8.88
N PHE A 84 -8.76 -0.02 7.85
CA PHE A 84 -8.89 1.44 7.80
C PHE A 84 -10.34 1.93 7.65
N GLY A 85 -11.31 1.01 7.59
CA GLY A 85 -12.71 1.35 7.55
C GLY A 85 -13.22 1.99 8.85
N SER A 86 -14.38 2.65 8.76
CA SER A 86 -15.07 3.20 9.93
C SER A 86 -15.37 2.08 10.93
N ASN A 87 -15.10 2.34 12.20
CA ASN A 87 -15.08 1.31 13.23
C ASN A 87 -16.17 1.56 14.26
N LEU A 88 -17.13 0.64 14.41
CA LEU A 88 -18.19 0.71 15.40
C LEU A 88 -17.80 0.09 16.76
N THR A 89 -16.92 -0.90 16.74
CA THR A 89 -16.57 -1.72 17.92
C THR A 89 -15.16 -1.45 18.48
N GLY A 90 -14.33 -0.69 17.77
CA GLY A 90 -12.92 -0.46 18.13
C GLY A 90 -11.96 -1.53 17.62
N TRP A 91 -12.43 -2.62 16.96
CA TRP A 91 -11.59 -3.75 16.58
C TRP A 91 -11.46 -3.95 15.06
N ILE A 92 -12.54 -3.76 14.31
CA ILE A 92 -12.59 -4.11 12.89
C ILE A 92 -13.36 -3.03 12.13
N GLY A 93 -12.81 -2.57 11.00
CA GLY A 93 -13.46 -1.65 10.07
C GLY A 93 -14.61 -2.31 9.31
N GLN A 94 -15.64 -1.52 8.99
CA GLN A 94 -16.85 -1.99 8.31
C GLN A 94 -17.18 -1.21 7.04
N SER A 95 -16.25 -0.37 6.56
CA SER A 95 -16.42 0.46 5.36
C SER A 95 -15.16 0.45 4.49
N HIS A 96 -15.21 1.11 3.34
CA HIS A 96 -14.08 1.23 2.41
C HIS A 96 -13.60 -0.12 1.84
N PHE A 97 -14.52 -1.06 1.64
CA PHE A 97 -14.24 -2.28 0.89
C PHE A 97 -14.19 -1.97 -0.61
N ALA A 98 -13.19 -2.51 -1.31
CA ALA A 98 -12.96 -2.28 -2.74
C ALA A 98 -13.12 -0.80 -3.13
N PRO A 99 -12.36 0.14 -2.54
CA PRO A 99 -12.59 1.56 -2.75
C PRO A 99 -12.38 1.93 -4.23
N ASP A 100 -13.42 2.56 -4.81
CA ASP A 100 -13.50 2.99 -6.21
C ASP A 100 -13.59 4.51 -6.34
N SER A 101 -13.81 5.21 -5.22
CA SER A 101 -13.99 6.67 -5.15
C SER A 101 -13.30 7.22 -3.90
N GLY A 102 -12.74 8.41 -4.02
CA GLY A 102 -12.02 9.07 -2.93
C GLY A 102 -11.13 10.22 -3.42
N ALA A 103 -10.50 10.91 -2.51
CA ALA A 103 -9.48 11.91 -2.82
C ALA A 103 -8.19 11.24 -3.37
N PRO A 104 -7.35 11.95 -4.14
CA PRO A 104 -6.07 11.42 -4.61
C PRO A 104 -5.18 10.87 -3.48
N TRP A 105 -5.24 11.49 -2.30
CA TRP A 105 -4.55 11.02 -1.11
C TRP A 105 -5.00 9.65 -0.64
N ASP A 106 -6.30 9.34 -0.69
CA ASP A 106 -6.85 8.06 -0.25
C ASP A 106 -6.30 6.90 -1.09
N PHE A 107 -6.21 7.10 -2.41
CA PHE A 107 -5.61 6.12 -3.31
C PHE A 107 -4.10 5.97 -3.12
N THR A 108 -3.41 7.07 -2.82
CA THR A 108 -1.98 7.06 -2.50
C THR A 108 -1.71 6.27 -1.21
N PHE A 109 -2.51 6.52 -0.19
CA PHE A 109 -2.45 5.79 1.08
C PHE A 109 -2.79 4.32 0.91
N LEU A 110 -3.84 4.00 0.15
CA LEU A 110 -4.21 2.63 -0.21
C LEU A 110 -3.05 1.90 -0.89
N LEU A 111 -2.43 2.52 -1.91
CA LEU A 111 -1.29 1.95 -2.62
C LEU A 111 -0.13 1.63 -1.67
N PHE A 112 0.21 2.58 -0.81
CA PHE A 112 1.29 2.41 0.16
C PHE A 112 1.02 1.23 1.11
N GLN A 113 -0.17 1.15 1.68
CA GLN A 113 -0.56 0.08 2.59
C GLN A 113 -0.66 -1.29 1.89
N MET A 114 -1.08 -1.30 0.63
CA MET A 114 -1.13 -2.50 -0.21
C MET A 114 0.26 -3.11 -0.43
N MET A 115 1.28 -2.29 -0.65
CA MET A 115 2.67 -2.76 -0.81
C MET A 115 3.20 -3.38 0.50
N PHE A 116 2.85 -2.82 1.65
CA PHE A 116 3.20 -3.41 2.95
C PHE A 116 2.44 -4.72 3.23
N ALA A 117 1.18 -4.81 2.86
CA ALA A 117 0.40 -6.05 3.00
C ALA A 117 1.02 -7.19 2.18
N ALA A 118 1.41 -6.92 0.92
CA ALA A 118 2.12 -7.87 0.09
C ALA A 118 3.46 -8.30 0.71
N THR A 119 4.22 -7.36 1.27
CA THR A 119 5.48 -7.65 1.96
C THR A 119 5.26 -8.49 3.21
N ALA A 120 4.23 -8.22 4.00
CA ALA A 120 3.89 -9.03 5.18
C ALA A 120 3.54 -10.48 4.81
N ALA A 121 2.79 -10.68 3.72
CA ALA A 121 2.49 -12.00 3.18
C ALA A 121 3.78 -12.75 2.76
N THR A 122 4.71 -12.06 2.11
CA THR A 122 5.99 -12.63 1.71
C THR A 122 6.83 -13.08 2.91
N ILE A 123 6.85 -12.34 4.02
CA ILE A 123 7.55 -12.77 5.24
C ILE A 123 6.95 -14.08 5.78
N ALA A 124 5.64 -14.21 5.78
CA ALA A 124 4.96 -15.45 6.16
C ALA A 124 5.28 -16.60 5.17
N SER A 125 5.35 -16.30 3.86
CA SER A 125 5.80 -17.23 2.82
C SER A 125 7.18 -17.81 3.10
N GLY A 126 8.12 -16.95 3.48
CA GLY A 126 9.50 -17.34 3.82
C GLY A 126 9.55 -18.34 4.98
N ALA A 127 8.74 -18.13 6.03
CA ALA A 127 8.63 -19.07 7.15
C ALA A 127 8.06 -20.43 6.74
N MET A 128 7.26 -20.48 5.69
CA MET A 128 6.65 -21.68 5.11
C MET A 128 7.44 -22.25 3.91
N ALA A 129 8.58 -21.65 3.57
CA ALA A 129 9.42 -22.10 2.47
C ALA A 129 9.83 -23.57 2.66
N GLU A 130 9.80 -24.35 1.58
CA GLU A 130 10.11 -25.80 1.54
C GLU A 130 9.18 -26.71 2.38
N ARG A 131 8.25 -26.17 3.15
CA ARG A 131 7.35 -26.92 4.07
C ARG A 131 5.92 -27.06 3.54
N THR A 132 5.48 -26.13 2.67
CA THR A 132 4.12 -26.12 2.14
C THR A 132 4.11 -26.30 0.63
N ARG A 133 3.13 -27.04 0.13
CA ARG A 133 2.86 -27.14 -1.31
C ARG A 133 2.29 -25.81 -1.82
N TYR A 134 2.65 -25.45 -3.04
CA TYR A 134 2.18 -24.21 -3.68
C TYR A 134 0.65 -24.06 -3.67
N GLY A 135 -0.10 -25.10 -4.08
CA GLY A 135 -1.55 -25.04 -4.12
C GLY A 135 -2.25 -25.05 -2.74
N ALA A 136 -1.52 -25.32 -1.65
CA ALA A 136 -2.05 -25.19 -0.28
C ALA A 136 -1.66 -23.83 0.35
N TYR A 137 -0.75 -23.11 -0.30
CA TYR A 137 -0.32 -21.79 0.09
C TYR A 137 -1.28 -20.69 -0.43
N LEU A 138 -1.76 -20.83 -1.67
CA LEU A 138 -2.76 -19.96 -2.31
C LEU A 138 -4.15 -20.12 -1.70
#